data_44b8c667f5d495aa4da89520c3357f8c
#
_entry.id   44b8c667f5d495aa4da89520c3357f8c
#
_cell.length_a   1.000
_cell.length_b   1.000
_cell.length_c   1.000
_cell.angle_alpha   90.00
_cell.angle_beta   90.00
_cell.angle_gamma   90.00
#
_symmetry.space_group_name_H-M   'P 1'
#
loop_
_entity.id
_entity.type
_entity.pdbx_description
1 polymer ?
#
loop_
_entity_poly.entity_id
_entity_poly.type
_entity_poly.pdbx_seq_one_letter_code
_entity_poly.pdbx_strand_id
1 'polypeptide(L)'
;MPETEHKRILLKFSGESVAGNDEHGIDPKILDQMADSVKSCRDLGTEIGIVIGGGNLFRGEKLNKAGMDRVAGDHMGMLATVMNGIALRDALERAGIKTRVMSAISMSGIVEHYDRRLAIQLLSDGVCGDFYSWYG
;
A
#
# COMPACT_ATOMS: atom_id res chain seq x y z
N MET A 1 -11.20 27.89 3.69
CA MET A 1 -10.39 26.71 3.37
C MET A 1 -10.58 26.35 1.90
N PRO A 2 -9.49 26.13 1.18
CA PRO A 2 -9.65 25.67 -0.18
C PRO A 2 -10.33 24.30 -0.21
N GLU A 3 -11.34 24.16 -1.03
CA GLU A 3 -11.99 22.88 -1.25
C GLU A 3 -11.22 22.12 -2.32
N THR A 4 -11.08 20.80 -2.13
CA THR A 4 -10.50 19.94 -3.16
C THR A 4 -11.57 19.59 -4.20
N GLU A 5 -11.17 19.50 -5.47
CA GLU A 5 -12.05 19.06 -6.55
C GLU A 5 -12.47 17.59 -6.38
N HIS A 6 -11.61 16.79 -5.76
CA HIS A 6 -11.84 15.35 -5.58
C HIS A 6 -12.03 15.03 -4.09
N LYS A 7 -13.18 14.44 -3.77
CA LYS A 7 -13.51 14.03 -2.41
C LYS A 7 -12.85 12.70 -2.03
N ARG A 8 -12.56 11.88 -3.02
CA ARG A 8 -12.00 10.53 -2.84
C ARG A 8 -10.99 10.26 -3.94
N ILE A 9 -9.79 9.84 -3.58
CA ILE A 9 -8.74 9.51 -4.54
C ILE A 9 -8.11 8.17 -4.21
N LEU A 10 -7.56 7.54 -5.24
CA LEU A 10 -6.74 6.35 -5.11
C LEU A 10 -5.33 6.70 -5.54
N LEU A 11 -4.37 6.60 -4.63
CA LEU A 11 -2.97 6.84 -4.90
C LEU A 11 -2.27 5.52 -5.19
N LYS A 12 -1.49 5.47 -6.24
CA LYS A 12 -0.69 4.30 -6.58
C LYS A 12 0.78 4.65 -6.42
N PHE A 13 1.47 3.93 -5.54
CA PHE A 13 2.92 4.04 -5.36
C PHE A 13 3.60 2.82 -5.97
N SER A 14 4.70 3.03 -6.69
CA SER A 14 5.49 1.90 -7.19
C SER A 14 6.33 1.32 -6.05
N GLY A 15 6.49 -0.01 -6.05
CA GLY A 15 7.33 -0.67 -5.06
C GLY A 15 8.78 -0.22 -5.15
N GLU A 16 9.29 0.01 -6.35
CA GLU A 16 10.66 0.44 -6.57
C GLU A 16 10.97 1.78 -5.89
N SER A 17 10.01 2.69 -5.83
CA SER A 17 10.22 3.99 -5.18
C SER A 17 10.45 3.85 -3.67
N VAL A 18 9.97 2.79 -3.04
CA VAL A 18 10.15 2.54 -1.60
C VAL A 18 11.60 2.26 -1.24
N ALA A 19 12.38 1.75 -2.16
CA ALA A 19 13.81 1.49 -1.96
C ALA A 19 14.66 2.77 -1.95
N GLY A 20 14.11 3.89 -2.40
CA GLY A 20 14.85 5.15 -2.48
C GLY A 20 15.99 5.05 -3.48
N ASN A 21 17.22 5.35 -3.03
CA ASN A 21 18.41 5.25 -3.86
C ASN A 21 19.01 3.85 -3.93
N ASP A 22 18.51 2.92 -3.13
CA ASP A 22 18.95 1.53 -3.13
C ASP A 22 18.18 0.72 -4.18
N GLU A 23 18.74 -0.38 -4.63
CA GLU A 23 18.06 -1.27 -5.59
C GLU A 23 16.96 -2.10 -4.93
N HIS A 24 17.12 -2.39 -3.64
CA HIS A 24 16.25 -3.28 -2.89
C HIS A 24 15.95 -2.72 -1.50
N GLY A 25 14.91 -3.25 -0.91
CA GLY A 25 14.57 -2.98 0.48
C GLY A 25 13.61 -1.83 0.65
N ILE A 26 13.49 -1.40 1.89
CA ILE A 26 12.56 -0.34 2.31
C ILE A 26 13.38 0.78 2.92
N ASP A 27 13.26 1.98 2.34
CA ASP A 27 13.88 3.18 2.89
C ASP A 27 12.87 3.91 3.78
N PRO A 28 13.10 3.99 5.11
CA PRO A 28 12.17 4.66 6.01
C PRO A 28 11.92 6.13 5.66
N LYS A 29 12.90 6.82 5.08
CA LYS A 29 12.74 8.22 4.67
C LYS A 29 11.70 8.36 3.55
N ILE A 30 11.68 7.42 2.62
CA ILE A 30 10.71 7.42 1.54
C ILE A 30 9.30 7.16 2.08
N LEU A 31 9.17 6.23 3.01
CA LEU A 31 7.88 5.97 3.65
C LEU A 31 7.35 7.22 4.37
N ASP A 32 8.22 7.93 5.07
CA ASP A 32 7.84 9.17 5.74
C ASP A 32 7.43 10.26 4.76
N GLN A 33 8.11 10.37 3.61
CA GLN A 33 7.73 11.28 2.54
C GLN A 33 6.37 10.93 1.94
N MET A 34 6.10 9.64 1.73
CA MET A 34 4.80 9.17 1.26
C MET A 34 3.71 9.53 2.27
N ALA A 35 3.97 9.30 3.56
CA ALA A 35 3.01 9.62 4.62
C ALA A 35 2.73 11.12 4.69
N ASP A 36 3.72 11.97 4.51
CA ASP A 36 3.55 13.43 4.48
C ASP A 36 2.69 13.86 3.31
N SER A 37 2.88 13.26 2.14
CA SER A 37 2.07 13.52 0.96
C SER A 37 0.61 13.15 1.18
N VAL A 38 0.37 11.98 1.77
CA VAL A 38 -0.99 11.51 2.10
C VAL A 38 -1.63 12.45 3.12
N LYS A 39 -0.89 12.85 4.13
CA LYS A 39 -1.38 13.78 5.16
C LYS A 39 -1.81 15.12 4.55
N SER A 40 -1.02 15.65 3.64
CA SER A 40 -1.37 16.90 2.94
C SER A 40 -2.70 16.80 2.20
N CYS A 41 -2.94 15.70 1.53
CA CYS A 41 -4.22 15.46 0.84
C CYS A 41 -5.36 15.30 1.84
N ARG A 42 -5.15 14.58 2.93
CA ARG A 42 -6.17 14.35 3.95
C ARG A 42 -6.55 15.65 4.66
N ASP A 43 -5.58 16.50 4.93
CA ASP A 43 -5.83 17.80 5.58
C ASP A 43 -6.72 18.70 4.73
N LEU A 44 -6.81 18.45 3.42
CA LEU A 44 -7.76 19.12 2.51
C LEU A 44 -9.16 18.49 2.53
N GLY A 45 -9.37 17.45 3.35
CA GLY A 45 -10.66 16.78 3.44
C GLY A 45 -10.85 15.63 2.45
N THR A 46 -9.81 15.21 1.76
CA THR A 46 -9.88 14.12 0.78
C THR A 46 -9.86 12.76 1.46
N GLU A 47 -10.74 11.87 1.06
CA GLU A 47 -10.70 10.46 1.43
C GLU A 47 -9.66 9.75 0.56
N ILE A 48 -8.81 8.88 1.15
CA ILE A 48 -7.65 8.37 0.45
C ILE A 48 -7.57 6.85 0.54
N GLY A 49 -7.53 6.21 -0.64
CA GLY A 49 -7.11 4.83 -0.78
C GLY A 49 -5.72 4.78 -1.40
N ILE A 50 -4.94 3.79 -1.03
CA ILE A 50 -3.57 3.62 -1.50
C ILE A 50 -3.37 2.20 -2.02
N VAL A 51 -2.64 2.10 -3.12
CA VAL A 51 -2.14 0.82 -3.65
C VAL A 51 -0.63 0.96 -3.80
N ILE A 52 0.11 0.00 -3.29
CA ILE A 52 1.57 0.01 -3.38
C ILE A 52 2.06 -1.33 -3.93
N GLY A 53 3.03 -1.28 -4.85
CA GLY A 53 3.64 -2.48 -5.42
C GLY A 53 4.71 -3.08 -4.51
N GLY A 54 5.29 -4.20 -4.92
CA GLY A 54 6.30 -4.93 -4.14
C GLY A 54 7.65 -5.11 -4.83
N GLY A 55 7.90 -4.42 -5.94
CA GLY A 55 9.09 -4.63 -6.77
C GLY A 55 10.43 -4.31 -6.10
N ASN A 56 10.42 -3.59 -4.98
CA ASN A 56 11.62 -3.34 -4.18
C ASN A 56 12.04 -4.56 -3.34
N LEU A 57 11.11 -5.47 -3.10
CA LEU A 57 11.35 -6.66 -2.26
C LEU A 57 11.44 -7.93 -3.07
N PHE A 58 10.65 -8.03 -4.14
CA PHE A 58 10.57 -9.25 -4.92
C PHE A 58 10.21 -8.97 -6.38
N ARG A 59 10.97 -9.60 -7.30
CA ARG A 59 10.66 -9.63 -8.73
C ARG A 59 10.71 -11.08 -9.20
N GLY A 60 9.55 -11.59 -9.61
CA GLY A 60 9.39 -12.98 -10.01
C GLY A 60 10.03 -13.34 -11.35
N GLU A 61 10.30 -12.36 -12.20
CA GLU A 61 10.79 -12.58 -13.56
C GLU A 61 12.06 -13.42 -13.61
N LYS A 62 13.06 -13.07 -12.80
CA LYS A 62 14.31 -13.83 -12.72
C LYS A 62 14.09 -15.26 -12.24
N LEU A 63 13.24 -15.45 -11.26
CA LEU A 63 12.96 -16.76 -10.68
C LEU A 63 12.14 -17.62 -11.63
N ASN A 64 11.21 -17.02 -12.38
CA ASN A 64 10.47 -17.73 -13.43
C ASN A 64 11.40 -18.25 -14.51
N LYS A 65 12.38 -17.46 -14.92
CA LYS A 65 13.39 -17.85 -15.89
C LYS A 65 14.30 -18.98 -15.37
N ALA A 66 14.50 -19.01 -14.07
CA ALA A 66 15.30 -20.06 -13.40
C ALA A 66 14.51 -21.34 -13.10
N GLY A 67 13.23 -21.38 -13.47
CA GLY A 67 12.39 -22.57 -13.32
C GLY A 67 11.44 -22.55 -12.13
N MET A 68 11.33 -21.44 -11.42
CA MET A 68 10.35 -21.32 -10.34
C MET A 68 8.92 -21.40 -10.90
N ASP A 69 8.04 -22.09 -10.20
CA ASP A 69 6.63 -22.12 -10.52
C ASP A 69 6.03 -20.71 -10.49
N ARG A 70 5.31 -20.36 -11.53
CA ARG A 70 4.71 -19.02 -11.66
C ARG A 70 3.74 -18.71 -10.54
N VAL A 71 2.94 -19.69 -10.10
CA VAL A 71 1.98 -19.49 -9.00
C VAL A 71 2.71 -19.17 -7.70
N ALA A 72 3.81 -19.87 -7.42
CA ALA A 72 4.64 -19.57 -6.26
C ALA A 72 5.22 -18.16 -6.34
N GLY A 73 5.73 -17.77 -7.51
CA GLY A 73 6.23 -16.42 -7.74
C GLY A 73 5.16 -15.34 -7.53
N ASP A 74 3.95 -15.59 -8.01
CA ASP A 74 2.83 -14.66 -7.85
C ASP A 74 2.47 -14.50 -6.36
N HIS A 75 2.43 -15.59 -5.60
CA HIS A 75 2.19 -15.53 -4.15
C HIS A 75 3.27 -14.73 -3.42
N MET A 76 4.53 -14.91 -3.80
CA MET A 76 5.63 -14.14 -3.21
C MET A 76 5.50 -12.65 -3.54
N GLY A 77 5.10 -12.33 -4.76
CA GLY A 77 4.84 -10.94 -5.16
C GLY A 77 3.71 -10.30 -4.36
N MET A 78 2.64 -11.05 -4.10
CA MET A 78 1.53 -10.58 -3.26
C MET A 78 1.99 -10.33 -1.82
N LEU A 79 2.81 -11.23 -1.27
CA LEU A 79 3.37 -11.04 0.07
C LEU A 79 4.28 -9.83 0.15
N ALA A 80 5.05 -9.55 -0.91
CA ALA A 80 5.89 -8.36 -0.98
C ALA A 80 5.04 -7.07 -0.91
N THR A 81 3.91 -7.03 -1.61
CA THR A 81 3.00 -5.87 -1.54
C THR A 81 2.43 -5.70 -0.13
N VAL A 82 2.09 -6.80 0.53
CA VAL A 82 1.60 -6.77 1.92
C VAL A 82 2.66 -6.21 2.86
N MET A 83 3.91 -6.62 2.70
CA MET A 83 5.02 -6.10 3.51
C MET A 83 5.15 -4.57 3.37
N ASN A 84 5.15 -4.07 2.15
CA ASN A 84 5.21 -2.63 1.90
C ASN A 84 4.03 -1.89 2.53
N GLY A 85 2.87 -2.51 2.49
CA GLY A 85 1.69 -1.90 3.07
C GLY A 85 1.71 -1.83 4.58
N ILE A 86 2.22 -2.85 5.22
CA ILE A 86 2.40 -2.84 6.66
C ILE A 86 3.38 -1.71 7.03
N ALA A 87 4.48 -1.59 6.29
CA ALA A 87 5.46 -0.54 6.51
C ALA A 87 4.87 0.86 6.29
N LEU A 88 4.09 1.03 5.22
CA LEU A 88 3.44 2.31 4.94
C LEU A 88 2.37 2.64 5.99
N ARG A 89 1.58 1.66 6.43
CA ARG A 89 0.61 1.86 7.51
C ARG A 89 1.30 2.39 8.76
N ASP A 90 2.42 1.80 9.14
CA ASP A 90 3.18 2.27 10.30
C ASP A 90 3.60 3.74 10.16
N ALA A 91 4.11 4.12 8.98
CA ALA A 91 4.49 5.51 8.72
C ALA A 91 3.28 6.45 8.76
N LEU A 92 2.15 6.03 8.19
CA LEU A 92 0.91 6.82 8.20
C LEU A 92 0.38 7.01 9.62
N GLU A 93 0.37 5.96 10.42
CA GLU A 93 -0.11 6.05 11.80
C GLU A 93 0.81 6.92 12.66
N ARG A 94 2.13 6.88 12.45
CA ARG A 94 3.07 7.80 13.08
C ARG A 94 2.81 9.25 12.67
N ALA A 95 2.28 9.48 11.49
CA ALA A 95 1.88 10.81 11.03
C ALA A 95 0.48 11.22 11.51
N GLY A 96 -0.19 10.39 12.31
CA GLY A 96 -1.51 10.69 12.86
C GLY A 96 -2.68 10.28 11.98
N ILE A 97 -2.45 9.43 10.98
CA ILE A 97 -3.47 8.99 10.03
C ILE A 97 -3.88 7.56 10.35
N LYS A 98 -5.14 7.36 10.75
CA LYS A 98 -5.68 6.01 10.92
C LYS A 98 -5.70 5.29 9.58
N THR A 99 -5.12 4.09 9.55
CA THR A 99 -4.93 3.33 8.31
C THR A 99 -5.30 1.87 8.52
N ARG A 100 -6.00 1.30 7.54
CA ARG A 100 -6.35 -0.12 7.52
C ARG A 100 -5.77 -0.76 6.28
N VAL A 101 -5.05 -1.86 6.47
CA VAL A 101 -4.47 -2.64 5.38
C VAL A 101 -5.40 -3.78 5.01
N MET A 102 -5.76 -3.86 3.75
CA MET A 102 -6.62 -4.90 3.22
C MET A 102 -5.93 -5.62 2.07
N SER A 103 -6.09 -6.92 2.00
CA SER A 103 -5.46 -7.75 0.97
C SER A 103 -6.42 -8.80 0.45
N ALA A 104 -6.20 -9.23 -0.78
CA ALA A 104 -6.88 -10.41 -1.32
C ALA A 104 -6.47 -11.68 -0.59
N ILE A 105 -5.28 -11.69 0.04
CA ILE A 105 -4.84 -12.78 0.91
C ILE A 105 -5.19 -12.41 2.35
N SER A 106 -5.98 -13.26 2.98
CA SER A 106 -6.34 -13.09 4.38
C SER A 106 -5.18 -13.57 5.28
N MET A 107 -4.73 -12.71 6.20
CA MET A 107 -3.72 -13.06 7.22
C MET A 107 -4.25 -12.66 8.57
N SER A 108 -4.78 -13.63 9.29
CA SER A 108 -5.41 -13.39 10.58
C SER A 108 -4.46 -12.65 11.55
N GLY A 109 -4.93 -11.54 12.10
CA GLY A 109 -4.16 -10.73 13.03
C GLY A 109 -3.13 -9.79 12.41
N ILE A 110 -2.94 -9.84 11.09
CA ILE A 110 -1.95 -9.01 10.39
C ILE A 110 -2.63 -8.05 9.40
N VAL A 111 -3.36 -8.60 8.45
CA VAL A 111 -4.08 -7.80 7.45
C VAL A 111 -5.49 -8.34 7.30
N GLU A 112 -6.41 -7.45 6.95
CA GLU A 112 -7.81 -7.82 6.74
C GLU A 112 -8.01 -8.32 5.31
N HIS A 113 -9.00 -9.19 5.16
CA HIS A 113 -9.45 -9.56 3.83
C HIS A 113 -10.14 -8.36 3.18
N TYR A 114 -9.79 -8.08 1.92
CA TYR A 114 -10.43 -6.98 1.19
C TYR A 114 -11.94 -7.22 1.07
N ASP A 115 -12.71 -6.23 1.51
CA ASP A 115 -14.14 -6.17 1.39
C ASP A 115 -14.53 -4.79 0.90
N ARG A 116 -15.18 -4.72 -0.23
CA ARG A 116 -15.55 -3.46 -0.86
C ARG A 116 -16.44 -2.59 0.04
N ARG A 117 -17.42 -3.19 0.70
CA ARG A 117 -18.33 -2.45 1.57
C ARG A 117 -17.61 -1.87 2.77
N LEU A 118 -16.76 -2.66 3.39
CA LEU A 118 -15.95 -2.21 4.51
C LEU A 118 -14.98 -1.12 4.07
N ALA A 119 -14.34 -1.26 2.91
CA ALA A 119 -13.43 -0.25 2.36
C ALA A 119 -14.14 1.10 2.18
N ILE A 120 -15.32 1.09 1.59
CA ILE A 120 -16.12 2.31 1.38
C ILE A 120 -16.49 2.94 2.73
N GLN A 121 -16.91 2.13 3.69
CA GLN A 121 -17.27 2.61 5.02
C GLN A 121 -16.09 3.26 5.73
N LEU A 122 -14.92 2.62 5.67
CA LEU A 122 -13.70 3.16 6.28
C LEU A 122 -13.28 4.49 5.64
N LEU A 123 -13.33 4.57 4.32
CA LEU A 123 -13.03 5.82 3.62
C LEU A 123 -14.00 6.94 4.04
N SER A 124 -15.28 6.63 4.14
CA SER A 124 -16.29 7.57 4.60
C SER A 124 -16.07 8.02 6.04
N ASP A 125 -15.50 7.17 6.87
CA ASP A 125 -15.17 7.48 8.27
C ASP A 125 -13.83 8.22 8.42
N GLY A 126 -13.17 8.55 7.31
CA GLY A 126 -11.90 9.27 7.30
C GLY A 126 -10.70 8.38 7.60
N VAL A 127 -10.85 7.06 7.52
CA VAL A 127 -9.76 6.10 7.66
C VAL A 127 -9.09 5.92 6.30
N CYS A 128 -7.75 6.01 6.25
CA CYS A 128 -7.00 5.74 5.05
C CYS A 128 -7.05 4.24 4.75
N GLY A 129 -7.41 3.89 3.53
CA GLY A 129 -7.39 2.50 3.08
C GLY A 129 -6.10 2.19 2.35
N ASP A 130 -5.38 1.17 2.80
CA ASP A 130 -4.18 0.66 2.15
C ASP A 130 -4.56 -0.70 1.55
N PHE A 131 -4.84 -0.69 0.27
CA PHE A 131 -5.50 -1.81 -0.40
C PHE A 131 -4.51 -2.62 -1.23
N TYR A 132 -4.48 -3.91 -0.99
CA TYR A 132 -3.73 -4.86 -1.79
C TYR A 132 -4.70 -5.82 -2.43
N SER A 133 -5.32 -5.40 -3.50
CA SER A 133 -5.89 -6.35 -4.43
C SER A 133 -4.87 -6.54 -5.52
N TRP A 134 -4.43 -7.75 -5.64
CA TRP A 134 -3.50 -8.07 -6.69
C TRP A 134 -4.25 -8.33 -7.99
N TYR A 135 -3.88 -7.56 -9.01
CA TYR A 135 -4.14 -7.92 -10.39
C TYR A 135 -2.78 -8.00 -11.04
N GLY A 136 -2.36 -9.18 -11.30
CA GLY A 136 -1.06 -9.52 -11.85
C GLY A 136 -0.64 -8.75 -13.04
#